data_9b52491bdf53148875f3db6869b17fb4
#
_entry.id   9b52491bdf53148875f3db6869b17fb4
#
_cell.length_a   1.000
_cell.length_b   1.000
_cell.length_c   1.000
_cell.angle_alpha   90.00
_cell.angle_beta   90.00
_cell.angle_gamma   90.00
#
_symmetry.space_group_name_H-M   'P 1'
#
loop_
_entity.id
_entity.type
_entity.pdbx_description
1 polymer ?
#
loop_
_entity_poly.entity_id
_entity_poly.type
_entity_poly.pdbx_seq_one_letter_code
_entity_poly.pdbx_strand_id
1 'polypeptide(L)'
;MATNVKEQNMSEPIIRAKMVTAENFATQKTMADCGEYGTLVFDEPVAHGGTGEGPSPLQGVLSALCACESVTFNRTAAEMGFEYKKLSFSAEYKIDIRGRLGMRGVTQHFKIVRVEIQVETKESVERLEEVVKETELRCPVYNLIQNAGVDITCQWVRV
;
A
#
# COMPACT_ATOMS: atom_id res chain seq x y z
N MET A 1 9.57 -24.14 4.12
CA MET A 1 8.47 -25.06 3.82
C MET A 1 7.21 -24.23 3.62
N ALA A 2 6.73 -24.15 2.39
CA ALA A 2 5.46 -23.47 2.10
C ALA A 2 4.33 -24.41 2.50
N THR A 3 3.66 -24.11 3.60
CA THR A 3 2.45 -24.81 4.03
C THR A 3 1.36 -24.57 3.01
N ASN A 4 0.88 -25.65 2.43
CA ASN A 4 -0.16 -25.68 1.40
C ASN A 4 -1.49 -25.17 2.01
N VAL A 5 -1.84 -23.91 1.78
CA VAL A 5 -3.06 -23.26 2.31
C VAL A 5 -4.35 -23.83 1.68
N LYS A 6 -4.23 -24.70 0.67
CA LYS A 6 -5.39 -25.21 -0.12
C LYS A 6 -6.24 -26.27 0.59
N GLU A 7 -5.86 -26.79 1.75
CA GLU A 7 -6.61 -27.85 2.46
C GLU A 7 -7.16 -27.43 3.82
N GLN A 8 -7.02 -26.19 4.23
CA GLN A 8 -7.62 -25.74 5.49
C GLN A 8 -9.11 -25.48 5.30
N ASN A 9 -9.90 -25.99 6.23
CA ASN A 9 -11.34 -25.70 6.30
C ASN A 9 -11.52 -24.18 6.44
N MET A 10 -11.93 -23.50 5.34
CA MET A 10 -12.08 -22.07 5.26
C MET A 10 -13.31 -21.51 5.99
N SER A 11 -14.01 -22.37 6.77
CA SER A 11 -15.16 -21.97 7.57
C SER A 11 -14.79 -21.16 8.83
N GLU A 12 -13.56 -21.33 9.33
CA GLU A 12 -13.07 -20.63 10.52
C GLU A 12 -12.08 -19.53 10.14
N PRO A 13 -12.11 -18.35 10.85
CA PRO A 13 -11.17 -17.27 10.60
C PRO A 13 -9.72 -17.71 10.83
N ILE A 14 -8.83 -17.38 9.89
CA ILE A 14 -7.38 -17.57 10.03
C ILE A 14 -6.77 -16.21 10.39
N ILE A 15 -6.54 -15.98 11.68
CA ILE A 15 -6.03 -14.70 12.18
C ILE A 15 -4.50 -14.74 12.25
N ARG A 16 -3.87 -13.69 11.67
CA ARG A 16 -2.44 -13.42 11.81
C ARG A 16 -2.24 -12.04 12.39
N ALA A 17 -1.32 -11.92 13.35
CA ALA A 17 -0.96 -10.65 13.97
C ALA A 17 0.52 -10.37 13.76
N LYS A 18 0.86 -9.11 13.56
CA LYS A 18 2.21 -8.57 13.58
C LYS A 18 2.21 -7.28 14.40
N MET A 19 3.35 -6.93 14.93
CA MET A 19 3.51 -5.77 15.80
C MET A 19 4.64 -4.87 15.25
N VAL A 20 4.46 -3.59 15.46
CA VAL A 20 5.48 -2.56 15.27
C VAL A 20 5.52 -1.75 16.56
N THR A 21 6.70 -1.39 17.02
CA THR A 21 6.89 -0.40 18.09
C THR A 21 7.49 0.87 17.50
N ALA A 22 7.23 2.01 18.10
CA ALA A 22 7.77 3.26 17.56
C ALA A 22 8.14 4.23 18.68
N GLU A 23 9.15 5.05 18.42
CA GLU A 23 9.64 6.09 19.35
C GLU A 23 9.72 7.44 18.64
N ASN A 24 9.36 8.47 19.38
CA ASN A 24 9.49 9.87 18.99
C ASN A 24 10.04 10.66 20.18
N PHE A 25 11.06 11.47 19.94
CA PHE A 25 11.77 12.26 20.96
C PHE A 25 11.36 13.74 20.93
N ALA A 26 10.06 14.01 20.89
CA ALA A 26 9.46 15.36 20.84
C ALA A 26 9.89 16.17 19.60
N THR A 27 10.07 15.48 18.47
CA THR A 27 10.35 16.05 17.15
C THR A 27 9.29 15.60 16.14
N GLN A 28 9.44 15.92 14.85
CA GLN A 28 8.60 15.35 13.79
C GLN A 28 9.09 13.95 13.37
N LYS A 29 10.32 13.59 13.74
CA LYS A 29 10.90 12.30 13.37
C LYS A 29 10.39 11.17 14.27
N THR A 30 9.97 10.09 13.66
CA THR A 30 9.56 8.85 14.32
C THR A 30 10.35 7.67 13.76
N MET A 31 10.85 6.83 14.64
CA MET A 31 11.52 5.58 14.29
C MET A 31 10.58 4.42 14.64
N ALA A 32 10.17 3.68 13.63
CA ALA A 32 9.29 2.51 13.78
C ALA A 32 10.10 1.22 13.64
N ASP A 33 10.21 0.46 14.71
CA ASP A 33 10.91 -0.82 14.74
C ASP A 33 9.98 -1.95 14.25
N CYS A 34 10.40 -2.60 13.18
CA CYS A 34 9.71 -3.74 12.57
C CYS A 34 10.36 -5.09 12.95
N GLY A 35 11.07 -5.16 14.08
CA GLY A 35 11.75 -6.34 14.57
C GLY A 35 12.91 -6.77 13.68
N GLU A 36 12.95 -8.04 13.28
CA GLU A 36 14.02 -8.58 12.41
C GLU A 36 14.13 -7.89 11.04
N TYR A 37 13.13 -7.13 10.63
CA TYR A 37 13.10 -6.42 9.34
C TYR A 37 13.66 -5.00 9.42
N GLY A 38 14.16 -4.58 10.60
CA GLY A 38 14.81 -3.29 10.81
C GLY A 38 13.85 -2.16 11.13
N THR A 39 14.33 -0.93 10.95
CA THR A 39 13.64 0.29 11.37
C THR A 39 13.23 1.12 10.16
N LEU A 40 11.99 1.59 10.16
CA LEU A 40 11.48 2.62 9.25
C LEU A 40 11.60 3.98 9.93
N VAL A 41 12.15 4.96 9.24
CA VAL A 41 12.24 6.34 9.71
C VAL A 41 11.24 7.19 8.94
N PHE A 42 10.35 7.87 9.66
CA PHE A 42 9.45 8.87 9.11
C PHE A 42 9.80 10.24 9.67
N ASP A 43 9.67 11.26 8.83
CA ASP A 43 9.95 12.63 9.21
C ASP A 43 9.15 13.60 8.34
N GLU A 44 9.28 14.88 8.57
CA GLU A 44 8.72 15.92 7.71
C GLU A 44 9.87 16.76 7.12
N PRO A 45 9.65 17.44 5.99
CA PRO A 45 10.61 18.38 5.44
C PRO A 45 10.98 19.49 6.45
N VAL A 46 12.19 20.03 6.35
CA VAL A 46 12.65 21.14 7.20
C VAL A 46 11.68 22.33 7.17
N ALA A 47 11.11 22.64 6.00
CA ALA A 47 10.10 23.69 5.83
C ALA A 47 8.80 23.45 6.64
N HIS A 48 8.58 22.22 7.08
CA HIS A 48 7.41 21.82 7.88
C HIS A 48 7.79 21.43 9.32
N GLY A 49 8.98 21.80 9.75
CA GLY A 49 9.44 21.58 11.13
C GLY A 49 10.14 20.24 11.38
N GLY A 50 10.38 19.46 10.34
CA GLY A 50 11.15 18.23 10.41
C GLY A 50 12.65 18.44 10.19
N THR A 51 13.41 17.35 10.09
CA THR A 51 14.84 17.34 9.76
C THR A 51 15.12 16.82 8.35
N GLY A 52 14.10 16.28 7.66
CA GLY A 52 14.21 15.75 6.31
C GLY A 52 14.94 14.40 6.24
N GLU A 53 15.00 13.66 7.33
CA GLU A 53 15.73 12.38 7.40
C GLU A 53 14.92 11.15 6.94
N GLY A 54 13.66 11.36 6.61
CA GLY A 54 12.78 10.29 6.10
C GLY A 54 11.59 10.82 5.32
N PRO A 55 10.85 9.95 4.64
CA PRO A 55 9.60 10.33 3.98
C PRO A 55 8.54 10.72 5.03
N SER A 56 7.56 11.51 4.61
CA SER A 56 6.41 11.79 5.47
C SER A 56 5.60 10.51 5.72
N PRO A 57 4.88 10.42 6.86
CA PRO A 57 4.01 9.26 7.14
C PRO A 57 2.98 9.00 6.04
N LEU A 58 2.47 10.03 5.37
CA LEU A 58 1.52 9.87 4.27
C LEU A 58 2.18 9.26 3.02
N GLN A 59 3.44 9.61 2.72
CA GLN A 59 4.23 8.91 1.70
C GLN A 59 4.48 7.45 2.09
N GLY A 60 4.65 7.18 3.39
CA GLY A 60 4.74 5.83 3.93
C GLY A 60 3.49 5.00 3.63
N VAL A 61 2.30 5.57 3.78
CA VAL A 61 1.04 4.90 3.43
C VAL A 61 0.97 4.58 1.94
N LEU A 62 1.37 5.51 1.05
CA LEU A 62 1.44 5.23 -0.39
C LEU A 62 2.47 4.14 -0.72
N SER A 63 3.62 4.18 -0.07
CA SER A 63 4.65 3.15 -0.27
C SER A 63 4.15 1.78 0.17
N ALA A 64 3.41 1.72 1.29
CA ALA A 64 2.77 0.50 1.75
C ALA A 64 1.68 0.00 0.79
N LEU A 65 0.91 0.91 0.18
CA LEU A 65 -0.05 0.56 -0.87
C LEU A 65 0.64 -0.09 -2.06
N CYS A 66 1.66 0.54 -2.63
CA CYS A 66 2.43 -0.01 -3.76
C CYS A 66 3.03 -1.38 -3.43
N ALA A 67 3.62 -1.52 -2.24
CA ALA A 67 4.20 -2.79 -1.79
C ALA A 67 3.13 -3.88 -1.59
N CYS A 68 1.98 -3.53 -1.03
CA CYS A 68 0.87 -4.46 -0.81
C CYS A 68 0.24 -4.93 -2.13
N GLU A 69 0.02 -4.01 -3.08
CA GLU A 69 -0.41 -4.33 -4.44
C GLU A 69 0.60 -5.26 -5.13
N SER A 70 1.89 -4.95 -5.04
CA SER A 70 2.95 -5.78 -5.61
C SER A 70 2.96 -7.21 -5.07
N VAL A 71 2.91 -7.37 -3.74
CA VAL A 71 2.88 -8.69 -3.10
C VAL A 71 1.62 -9.47 -3.46
N THR A 72 0.48 -8.79 -3.47
CA THR A 72 -0.81 -9.42 -3.79
C THR A 72 -0.86 -9.82 -5.26
N PHE A 73 -0.41 -8.94 -6.17
CA PHE A 73 -0.31 -9.24 -7.59
C PHE A 73 0.61 -10.43 -7.85
N ASN A 74 1.78 -10.46 -7.22
CA ASN A 74 2.74 -11.58 -7.38
C ASN A 74 2.11 -12.94 -7.00
N ARG A 75 1.40 -12.99 -5.87
CA ARG A 75 0.71 -14.21 -5.43
C ARG A 75 -0.42 -14.60 -6.37
N THR A 76 -1.24 -13.63 -6.76
CA THR A 76 -2.38 -13.84 -7.66
C THR A 76 -1.91 -14.28 -9.05
N ALA A 77 -0.89 -13.64 -9.60
CA ALA A 77 -0.27 -14.01 -10.86
C ALA A 77 0.25 -15.45 -10.84
N ALA A 78 0.95 -15.84 -9.78
CA ALA A 78 1.45 -17.21 -9.62
C ALA A 78 0.30 -18.24 -9.55
N GLU A 79 -0.77 -17.94 -8.83
CA GLU A 79 -1.97 -18.81 -8.73
C GLU A 79 -2.71 -18.94 -10.06
N MET A 80 -2.75 -17.88 -10.86
CA MET A 80 -3.44 -17.82 -12.14
C MET A 80 -2.56 -18.21 -13.35
N GLY A 81 -1.28 -18.52 -13.11
CA GLY A 81 -0.34 -18.88 -14.18
C GLY A 81 -0.05 -17.69 -15.12
N PHE A 82 -0.02 -16.48 -14.59
CA PHE A 82 0.30 -15.25 -15.31
C PHE A 82 1.79 -14.92 -15.14
N GLU A 83 2.51 -14.74 -16.25
CA GLU A 83 3.94 -14.45 -16.25
C GLU A 83 4.20 -12.95 -16.47
N TYR A 84 5.06 -12.37 -15.65
CA TYR A 84 5.54 -11.01 -15.82
C TYR A 84 6.98 -10.88 -15.35
N LYS A 85 7.66 -9.82 -15.78
CA LYS A 85 9.06 -9.57 -15.42
C LYS A 85 9.22 -8.50 -14.34
N LYS A 86 8.39 -7.44 -14.40
CA LYS A 86 8.55 -6.26 -13.56
C LYS A 86 7.24 -5.54 -13.37
N LEU A 87 7.07 -4.98 -12.17
CA LEU A 87 6.08 -3.95 -11.87
C LEU A 87 6.81 -2.63 -11.58
N SER A 88 6.29 -1.54 -12.11
CA SER A 88 6.75 -0.19 -11.78
C SER A 88 5.55 0.65 -11.36
N PHE A 89 5.68 1.35 -10.25
CA PHE A 89 4.60 2.12 -9.63
C PHE A 89 4.91 3.62 -9.65
N SER A 90 3.89 4.42 -9.95
CA SER A 90 3.85 5.84 -9.66
C SER A 90 2.56 6.13 -8.91
N ALA A 91 2.65 6.69 -7.71
CA ALA A 91 1.50 6.94 -6.86
C ALA A 91 1.49 8.37 -6.34
N GLU A 92 0.29 8.96 -6.33
CA GLU A 92 0.04 10.28 -5.74
C GLU A 92 -1.20 10.28 -4.87
N TYR A 93 -1.24 11.17 -3.88
CA TYR A 93 -2.44 11.45 -3.10
C TYR A 93 -2.78 12.93 -3.10
N LYS A 94 -4.05 13.25 -2.86
CA LYS A 94 -4.51 14.60 -2.55
C LYS A 94 -5.23 14.61 -1.21
N ILE A 95 -4.92 15.61 -0.40
CA ILE A 95 -5.48 15.82 0.93
C ILE A 95 -5.92 17.28 1.08
N ASP A 96 -6.99 17.52 1.80
CA ASP A 96 -7.36 18.87 2.22
C ASP A 96 -6.64 19.19 3.54
N ILE A 97 -5.62 20.04 3.45
CA ILE A 97 -4.77 20.38 4.60
C ILE A 97 -5.54 21.02 5.75
N ARG A 98 -6.68 21.64 5.48
CA ARG A 98 -7.52 22.28 6.51
C ARG A 98 -8.03 21.26 7.52
N GLY A 99 -8.32 20.02 7.09
CA GLY A 99 -8.67 18.92 7.99
C GLY A 99 -7.54 18.57 8.95
N ARG A 100 -6.31 18.50 8.45
CA ARG A 100 -5.11 18.28 9.27
C ARG A 100 -4.83 19.43 10.24
N LEU A 101 -5.21 20.66 9.87
CA LEU A 101 -5.12 21.84 10.72
C LEU A 101 -6.28 21.95 11.76
N GLY A 102 -7.16 20.95 11.81
CA GLY A 102 -8.22 20.85 12.80
C GLY A 102 -9.55 21.52 12.42
N MET A 103 -9.72 21.91 11.16
CA MET A 103 -11.00 22.46 10.71
C MET A 103 -12.09 21.39 10.76
N ARG A 104 -13.14 21.65 11.50
CA ARG A 104 -14.26 20.73 11.63
C ARG A 104 -15.08 20.64 10.34
N GLY A 105 -15.59 19.43 10.03
CA GLY A 105 -16.35 19.17 8.80
C GLY A 105 -15.49 18.99 7.54
N VAL A 106 -14.18 19.04 7.67
CA VAL A 106 -13.24 18.74 6.58
C VAL A 106 -12.63 17.36 6.81
N THR A 107 -12.60 16.54 5.77
CA THR A 107 -11.98 15.20 5.80
C THR A 107 -10.47 15.31 6.08
N GLN A 108 -9.98 14.56 7.07
CA GLN A 108 -8.57 14.60 7.49
C GLN A 108 -7.69 13.57 6.79
N HIS A 109 -8.28 12.60 6.09
CA HIS A 109 -7.54 11.58 5.34
C HIS A 109 -7.46 11.93 3.85
N PHE A 110 -6.87 11.06 3.05
CA PHE A 110 -6.81 11.20 1.60
C PHE A 110 -8.19 11.43 1.00
N LYS A 111 -8.29 12.35 0.08
CA LYS A 111 -9.49 12.56 -0.76
C LYS A 111 -9.39 11.76 -2.05
N ILE A 112 -8.20 11.77 -2.65
CA ILE A 112 -7.92 11.14 -3.93
C ILE A 112 -6.60 10.40 -3.81
N VAL A 113 -6.56 9.19 -4.36
CA VAL A 113 -5.32 8.41 -4.58
C VAL A 113 -5.32 7.94 -6.03
N ARG A 114 -4.21 8.15 -6.72
CA ARG A 114 -4.00 7.66 -8.08
C ARG A 114 -2.70 6.88 -8.14
N VAL A 115 -2.78 5.69 -8.67
CA VAL A 115 -1.63 4.81 -8.86
C VAL A 115 -1.59 4.37 -10.30
N GLU A 116 -0.46 4.58 -10.97
CA GLU A 116 -0.16 3.98 -12.26
C GLU A 116 0.80 2.80 -12.04
N ILE A 117 0.45 1.64 -12.58
CA ILE A 117 1.26 0.43 -12.47
C ILE A 117 1.58 -0.06 -13.88
N GLN A 118 2.86 -0.05 -14.24
CA GLN A 118 3.35 -0.63 -15.49
C GLN A 118 3.73 -2.08 -15.23
N VAL A 119 3.19 -2.98 -16.05
CA VAL A 119 3.42 -4.42 -15.99
C VAL A 119 4.21 -4.86 -17.23
N GLU A 120 5.47 -5.20 -17.04
CA GLU A 120 6.30 -5.77 -18.13
C GLU A 120 5.95 -7.25 -18.30
N THR A 121 5.18 -7.55 -19.35
CA THR A 121 4.71 -8.91 -19.62
C THR A 121 4.49 -9.16 -21.11
N LYS A 122 4.53 -10.44 -21.50
CA LYS A 122 4.15 -10.91 -22.83
C LYS A 122 2.70 -11.41 -22.90
N GLU A 123 2.04 -11.51 -21.74
CA GLU A 123 0.65 -11.94 -21.65
C GLU A 123 -0.29 -10.90 -22.30
N SER A 124 -1.53 -11.30 -22.61
CA SER A 124 -2.51 -10.39 -23.21
C SER A 124 -3.05 -9.37 -22.19
N VAL A 125 -3.69 -8.32 -22.70
CA VAL A 125 -4.34 -7.31 -21.84
C VAL A 125 -5.50 -7.93 -21.07
N GLU A 126 -6.26 -8.82 -21.68
CA GLU A 126 -7.39 -9.52 -21.08
C GLU A 126 -6.92 -10.38 -19.88
N ARG A 127 -5.80 -11.09 -20.05
CA ARG A 127 -5.20 -11.87 -18.96
C ARG A 127 -4.72 -10.97 -17.81
N LEU A 128 -4.14 -9.83 -18.14
CA LEU A 128 -3.75 -8.84 -17.12
C LEU A 128 -4.97 -8.33 -16.35
N GLU A 129 -6.06 -7.98 -17.03
CA GLU A 129 -7.29 -7.49 -16.39
C GLU A 129 -7.89 -8.52 -15.42
N GLU A 130 -7.85 -9.81 -15.76
CA GLU A 130 -8.29 -10.89 -14.86
C GLU A 130 -7.47 -10.93 -13.57
N VAL A 131 -6.14 -10.86 -13.68
CA VAL A 131 -5.23 -10.87 -12.51
C VAL A 131 -5.37 -9.60 -11.67
N VAL A 132 -5.52 -8.45 -12.31
CA VAL A 132 -5.74 -7.16 -11.64
C VAL A 132 -7.02 -7.19 -10.80
N LYS A 133 -8.13 -7.64 -11.37
CA LYS A 133 -9.40 -7.74 -10.66
C LYS A 133 -9.29 -8.57 -9.37
N GLU A 134 -8.62 -9.72 -9.44
CA GLU A 134 -8.36 -10.54 -8.27
C GLU A 134 -7.37 -9.90 -7.28
N THR A 135 -6.39 -9.16 -7.77
CA THR A 135 -5.41 -8.45 -6.95
C THR A 135 -6.08 -7.36 -6.11
N GLU A 136 -6.86 -6.50 -6.73
CA GLU A 136 -7.56 -5.40 -6.02
C GLU A 136 -8.59 -5.94 -5.02
N LEU A 137 -9.28 -7.03 -5.36
CA LEU A 137 -10.20 -7.69 -4.43
C LEU A 137 -9.50 -8.20 -3.16
N ARG A 138 -8.25 -8.63 -3.28
CA ARG A 138 -7.49 -9.29 -2.21
C ARG A 138 -6.51 -8.36 -1.46
N CYS A 139 -6.16 -7.20 -2.02
CA CYS A 139 -5.16 -6.31 -1.43
C CYS A 139 -5.69 -5.61 -0.17
N PRO A 140 -5.15 -5.90 1.03
CA PRO A 140 -5.67 -5.33 2.27
C PRO A 140 -5.54 -3.80 2.33
N VAL A 141 -4.42 -3.23 1.87
CA VAL A 141 -4.19 -1.78 1.94
C VAL A 141 -5.05 -1.04 0.93
N TYR A 142 -5.21 -1.58 -0.29
CA TYR A 142 -6.15 -1.03 -1.27
C TYR A 142 -7.58 -0.96 -0.70
N ASN A 143 -8.07 -2.09 -0.18
CA ASN A 143 -9.42 -2.17 0.39
C ASN A 143 -9.59 -1.29 1.63
N LEU A 144 -8.57 -1.14 2.46
CA LEU A 144 -8.59 -0.21 3.60
C LEU A 144 -8.82 1.24 3.13
N ILE A 145 -8.08 1.67 2.11
CA ILE A 145 -8.19 3.02 1.56
C ILE A 145 -9.55 3.21 0.85
N GLN A 146 -9.98 2.24 0.05
CA GLN A 146 -11.27 2.28 -0.65
C GLN A 146 -12.44 2.33 0.35
N ASN A 147 -12.42 1.50 1.37
CA ASN A 147 -13.48 1.44 2.39
C ASN A 147 -13.53 2.68 3.29
N ALA A 148 -12.47 3.47 3.33
CA ALA A 148 -12.48 4.79 3.97
C ALA A 148 -13.21 5.87 3.13
N GLY A 149 -13.72 5.51 1.94
CA GLY A 149 -14.42 6.44 1.05
C GLY A 149 -13.48 7.34 0.23
N VAL A 150 -12.21 6.97 0.12
CA VAL A 150 -11.24 7.65 -0.73
C VAL A 150 -11.53 7.35 -2.20
N ASP A 151 -11.49 8.36 -3.06
CA ASP A 151 -11.51 8.18 -4.51
C ASP A 151 -10.16 7.61 -4.96
N ILE A 152 -10.03 6.28 -4.93
CA ILE A 152 -8.82 5.56 -5.34
C ILE A 152 -8.99 4.95 -6.73
N THR A 153 -7.97 5.10 -7.57
CA THR A 153 -7.87 4.43 -8.87
C THR A 153 -6.45 3.88 -9.05
N CYS A 154 -6.35 2.60 -9.35
CA CYS A 154 -5.12 1.94 -9.79
C CYS A 154 -5.25 1.64 -11.30
N GLN A 155 -4.42 2.29 -12.10
CA GLN A 155 -4.37 2.09 -13.54
C GLN A 155 -3.23 1.14 -13.87
N TRP A 156 -3.56 -0.06 -14.28
CA TRP A 156 -2.60 -1.09 -14.67
C TRP A 156 -2.39 -1.08 -16.18
N VAL A 157 -1.17 -0.92 -16.60
CA VAL A 157 -0.80 -0.77 -18.01
C VAL A 157 0.23 -1.83 -18.38
N ARG A 158 -0.07 -2.60 -19.42
CA ARG A 158 0.88 -3.52 -20.04
C ARG A 158 1.94 -2.73 -20.81
N VAL A 159 3.21 -3.05 -20.58
CA VAL A 159 4.36 -2.51 -21.32
C VAL A 159 5.28 -3.62 -21.81
#